data_a06dc09b0904987da34fb84f1cb203ed
#
_entry.id   a06dc09b0904987da34fb84f1cb203ed
#
_cell.length_a   1.000
_cell.length_b   1.000
_cell.length_c   1.000
_cell.angle_alpha   90.00
_cell.angle_beta   90.00
_cell.angle_gamma   90.00
#
_symmetry.space_group_name_H-M   'P 1'
#
loop_
_entity.id
_entity.type
_entity.pdbx_description
1 polymer ?
#
loop_
_entity_poly.entity_id
_entity_poly.type
_entity_poly.pdbx_seq_one_letter_code
_entity_poly.pdbx_strand_id
1 'polypeptide(L)'
;MQKPQDIRIDEYDYPLPDERIAKYPLARRDASKLLLYKNGQISESTFCHLPELLPDDSLLVCNNTRVIQARLHFRKETGALIEIFCLEPLDPCDYLMSFQTTGGCVWRCLVGNLRKWKNGRLSRTLSVEGREVTLHAERQDHTDSETHEIRFSWDNEGITFASLLEAFGELPIPPYLNRATEESDKETYQTCLLYTSPSPRDA
;
A
#
# COMPACT_ATOMS: atom_id res chain seq x y z
N MET A 1 30.95 -17.38 -7.21
CA MET A 1 29.65 -16.79 -6.89
C MET A 1 29.12 -16.10 -8.14
N GLN A 2 27.92 -16.43 -8.55
CA GLN A 2 27.21 -15.78 -9.64
C GLN A 2 26.93 -14.33 -9.23
N LYS A 3 27.17 -13.34 -10.10
CA LYS A 3 26.89 -11.95 -9.77
C LYS A 3 25.37 -11.74 -9.80
N PRO A 4 24.80 -10.85 -8.94
CA PRO A 4 23.33 -10.61 -8.93
C PRO A 4 22.77 -10.23 -10.29
N GLN A 5 23.52 -9.50 -11.10
CA GLN A 5 23.14 -9.10 -12.47
C GLN A 5 23.09 -10.25 -13.48
N ASP A 6 23.68 -11.40 -13.16
CA ASP A 6 23.72 -12.59 -14.04
C ASP A 6 22.58 -13.57 -13.72
N ILE A 7 21.75 -13.26 -12.71
CA ILE A 7 20.60 -14.07 -12.30
C ILE A 7 19.45 -13.83 -13.29
N ARG A 8 18.99 -14.90 -13.92
CA ARG A 8 17.87 -14.85 -14.85
C ARG A 8 16.58 -15.13 -14.10
N ILE A 9 15.59 -14.25 -14.24
CA ILE A 9 14.30 -14.39 -13.55
C ILE A 9 13.53 -15.64 -13.97
N ASP A 10 13.67 -16.05 -15.22
CA ASP A 10 13.04 -17.24 -15.80
C ASP A 10 13.52 -18.56 -15.14
N GLU A 11 14.69 -18.57 -14.50
CA GLU A 11 15.19 -19.74 -13.75
C GLU A 11 14.42 -19.95 -12.42
N TYR A 12 13.64 -18.95 -12.00
CA TYR A 12 12.82 -18.95 -10.79
C TYR A 12 11.33 -19.07 -11.11
N ASP A 13 10.98 -19.20 -12.39
CA ASP A 13 9.59 -19.41 -12.79
C ASP A 13 9.16 -20.85 -12.50
N TYR A 14 7.99 -21.01 -11.88
CA TYR A 14 7.40 -22.30 -11.57
C TYR A 14 5.88 -22.20 -11.55
N PRO A 15 5.14 -23.28 -11.82
CA PRO A 15 3.69 -23.27 -11.75
C PRO A 15 3.25 -23.10 -10.29
N LEU A 16 2.59 -21.96 -10.02
CA LEU A 16 1.98 -21.64 -8.72
C LEU A 16 0.46 -21.62 -8.87
N PRO A 17 -0.22 -22.76 -8.63
CA PRO A 17 -1.67 -22.81 -8.71
C PRO A 17 -2.32 -21.96 -7.61
N ASP A 18 -3.48 -21.36 -7.91
CA ASP A 18 -4.15 -20.39 -7.03
C ASP A 18 -4.52 -20.97 -5.66
N GLU A 19 -4.79 -22.26 -5.58
CA GLU A 19 -5.06 -22.98 -4.31
C GLU A 19 -3.85 -23.07 -3.37
N ARG A 20 -2.63 -22.83 -3.88
CA ARG A 20 -1.42 -22.75 -3.06
C ARG A 20 -1.22 -21.37 -2.43
N ILE A 21 -1.97 -20.38 -2.87
CA ILE A 21 -1.90 -19.01 -2.36
C ILE A 21 -2.91 -18.87 -1.23
N ALA A 22 -2.44 -18.66 0.00
CA ALA A 22 -3.30 -18.38 1.13
C ALA A 22 -4.02 -17.05 0.93
N LYS A 23 -5.35 -17.06 0.87
CA LYS A 23 -6.16 -15.86 0.68
C LYS A 23 -6.31 -15.03 1.96
N TYR A 24 -6.17 -15.67 3.11
CA TYR A 24 -6.29 -15.06 4.43
C TYR A 24 -5.10 -15.44 5.31
N PRO A 25 -4.63 -14.54 6.19
CA PRO A 25 -3.63 -14.86 7.18
C PRO A 25 -4.17 -15.84 8.22
N LEU A 26 -3.28 -16.52 8.93
CA LEU A 26 -3.66 -17.35 10.07
C LEU A 26 -4.18 -16.49 11.22
N ALA A 27 -5.13 -17.01 12.01
CA ALA A 27 -5.67 -16.34 13.20
C ALA A 27 -4.57 -15.97 14.20
N ARG A 28 -3.57 -16.84 14.35
CA ARG A 28 -2.31 -16.54 15.05
C ARG A 28 -1.21 -16.32 14.01
N ARG A 29 -0.73 -15.09 13.89
CA ARG A 29 0.28 -14.70 12.89
C ARG A 29 1.61 -15.43 13.08
N ASP A 30 2.01 -15.62 14.32
CA ASP A 30 3.24 -16.34 14.71
C ASP A 30 3.19 -17.84 14.45
N ALA A 31 2.02 -18.40 14.12
CA ALA A 31 1.85 -19.78 13.68
C ALA A 31 2.19 -19.99 12.18
N SER A 32 2.62 -18.96 11.48
CA SER A 32 3.07 -19.07 10.09
C SER A 32 4.26 -19.98 9.95
N LYS A 33 4.31 -20.75 8.85
CA LYS A 33 5.45 -21.62 8.54
C LYS A 33 6.72 -20.80 8.34
N LEU A 34 7.82 -21.32 8.85
CA LEU A 34 9.15 -20.77 8.71
C LEU A 34 10.05 -21.77 7.97
N LEU A 35 10.59 -21.35 6.83
CA LEU A 35 11.59 -22.12 6.09
C LEU A 35 12.99 -21.75 6.60
N LEU A 36 13.75 -22.75 7.01
CA LEU A 36 15.09 -22.59 7.52
C LEU A 36 16.11 -23.15 6.53
N TYR A 37 17.14 -22.35 6.23
CA TYR A 37 18.30 -22.81 5.49
C TYR A 37 19.55 -22.60 6.36
N LYS A 38 20.18 -23.70 6.78
CA LYS A 38 21.38 -23.67 7.61
C LYS A 38 22.36 -24.74 7.14
N ASN A 39 23.60 -24.35 6.85
CA ASN A 39 24.67 -25.26 6.46
C ASN A 39 24.34 -26.17 5.27
N GLY A 40 23.63 -25.65 4.26
CA GLY A 40 23.23 -26.42 3.08
C GLY A 40 21.99 -27.30 3.27
N GLN A 41 21.40 -27.32 4.47
CA GLN A 41 20.19 -28.09 4.77
C GLN A 41 18.96 -27.19 4.85
N ILE A 42 17.86 -27.69 4.31
CA ILE A 42 16.54 -27.05 4.37
C ILE A 42 15.71 -27.81 5.41
N SER A 43 15.07 -27.08 6.30
CA SER A 43 14.12 -27.62 7.27
C SER A 43 12.93 -26.66 7.47
N GLU A 44 11.86 -27.14 8.06
CA GLU A 44 10.67 -26.35 8.35
C GLU A 44 10.49 -26.18 9.86
N SER A 45 9.97 -25.03 10.26
CA SER A 45 9.57 -24.70 11.63
C SER A 45 8.34 -23.79 11.59
N THR A 46 8.00 -23.20 12.72
CA THR A 46 6.95 -22.20 12.88
C THR A 46 7.58 -20.88 13.34
N PHE A 47 7.05 -19.77 12.91
CA PHE A 47 7.63 -18.44 13.18
C PHE A 47 7.75 -18.12 14.67
N CYS A 48 6.85 -18.64 15.52
CA CYS A 48 6.92 -18.49 16.98
C CYS A 48 8.22 -19.07 17.60
N HIS A 49 8.90 -20.01 16.92
CA HIS A 49 10.19 -20.56 17.35
C HIS A 49 11.40 -19.76 16.84
N LEU A 50 11.17 -18.63 16.12
CA LEU A 50 12.27 -17.82 15.60
C LEU A 50 13.30 -17.41 16.68
N PRO A 51 12.91 -17.00 17.90
CA PRO A 51 13.89 -16.67 18.96
C PRO A 51 14.86 -17.79 19.30
N GLU A 52 14.39 -19.05 19.28
CA GLU A 52 15.21 -20.23 19.59
C GLU A 52 16.19 -20.59 18.45
N LEU A 53 15.93 -20.07 17.25
CA LEU A 53 16.70 -20.37 16.04
C LEU A 53 17.77 -19.33 15.73
N LEU A 54 17.66 -18.15 16.34
CA LEU A 54 18.64 -17.08 16.23
C LEU A 54 19.81 -17.30 17.18
N PRO A 55 21.04 -16.86 16.85
CA PRO A 55 22.14 -16.81 17.79
C PRO A 55 21.81 -15.93 19.00
N ASP A 56 22.35 -16.29 20.19
CA ASP A 56 22.03 -15.62 21.46
C ASP A 56 22.34 -14.12 21.50
N ASP A 57 23.28 -13.67 20.68
CA ASP A 57 23.73 -12.27 20.58
C ASP A 57 23.13 -11.51 19.38
N SER A 58 22.05 -12.04 18.80
CA SER A 58 21.39 -11.42 17.64
C SER A 58 20.60 -10.17 18.02
N LEU A 59 20.75 -9.11 17.24
CA LEU A 59 19.87 -7.93 17.25
C LEU A 59 18.90 -8.00 16.08
N LEU A 60 17.60 -8.14 16.37
CA LEU A 60 16.57 -8.14 15.36
C LEU A 60 16.01 -6.72 15.18
N VAL A 61 16.21 -6.15 13.99
CA VAL A 61 15.66 -4.84 13.62
C VAL A 61 14.43 -5.06 12.75
N CYS A 62 13.28 -4.53 13.20
CA CYS A 62 12.01 -4.66 12.51
C CYS A 62 11.46 -3.31 12.07
N ASN A 63 10.74 -3.29 10.96
CA ASN A 63 9.98 -2.12 10.54
C ASN A 63 8.68 -2.02 11.34
N ASN A 64 8.43 -0.86 11.96
CA ASN A 64 7.23 -0.55 12.73
C ASN A 64 6.40 0.58 12.08
N THR A 65 6.60 0.85 10.81
CA THR A 65 5.79 1.84 10.09
C THR A 65 4.37 1.32 9.84
N ARG A 66 3.39 2.23 9.94
CA ARG A 66 1.99 1.92 9.64
C ARG A 66 1.72 2.08 8.15
N VAL A 67 1.07 1.09 7.55
CA VAL A 67 0.60 1.18 6.16
C VAL A 67 -0.63 2.07 6.11
N ILE A 68 -0.57 3.11 5.28
CA ILE A 68 -1.69 4.02 5.05
C ILE A 68 -2.69 3.44 4.04
N GLN A 69 -3.95 3.86 4.13
CA GLN A 69 -5.00 3.48 3.19
C GLN A 69 -4.90 4.32 1.91
N ALA A 70 -3.83 4.09 1.14
CA ALA A 70 -3.43 4.94 0.02
C ALA A 70 -4.26 4.75 -1.26
N ARG A 71 -5.20 3.81 -1.29
CA ARG A 71 -6.03 3.48 -2.45
C ARG A 71 -7.40 4.13 -2.32
N LEU A 72 -7.69 5.09 -3.19
CA LEU A 72 -8.94 5.86 -3.23
C LEU A 72 -9.79 5.46 -4.43
N HIS A 73 -11.06 5.22 -4.22
CA HIS A 73 -12.02 4.91 -5.28
C HIS A 73 -13.01 6.05 -5.48
N PHE A 74 -13.13 6.49 -6.72
CA PHE A 74 -14.12 7.48 -7.16
C PHE A 74 -15.04 6.85 -8.22
N ARG A 75 -16.31 7.17 -8.15
CA ARG A 75 -17.29 6.75 -9.16
C ARG A 75 -17.78 7.95 -9.93
N LYS A 76 -17.61 7.93 -11.24
CA LYS A 76 -18.17 8.95 -12.14
C LYS A 76 -19.69 8.82 -12.24
N GLU A 77 -20.37 9.88 -12.66
CA GLU A 77 -21.81 9.85 -12.98
C GLU A 77 -22.16 8.76 -14.02
N THR A 78 -21.24 8.47 -14.94
CA THR A 78 -21.37 7.39 -15.93
C THR A 78 -21.26 5.98 -15.33
N GLY A 79 -21.08 5.86 -14.01
CA GLY A 79 -20.86 4.59 -13.29
C GLY A 79 -19.42 4.07 -13.33
N ALA A 80 -18.53 4.70 -14.10
CA ALA A 80 -17.16 4.24 -14.22
C ALA A 80 -16.39 4.41 -12.90
N LEU A 81 -15.76 3.32 -12.44
CA LEU A 81 -14.88 3.34 -11.27
C LEU A 81 -13.47 3.80 -11.70
N ILE A 82 -12.95 4.80 -11.00
CA ILE A 82 -11.58 5.29 -11.12
C ILE A 82 -10.87 4.99 -9.81
N GLU A 83 -9.73 4.34 -9.88
CA GLU A 83 -8.85 4.07 -8.74
C GLU A 83 -7.69 5.07 -8.77
N ILE A 84 -7.40 5.70 -7.64
CA ILE A 84 -6.23 6.57 -7.44
C ILE A 84 -5.41 5.99 -6.32
N PHE A 85 -4.16 5.64 -6.59
CA PHE A 85 -3.23 5.10 -5.62
C PHE A 85 -2.13 6.13 -5.33
N CYS A 86 -2.13 6.68 -4.11
CA CYS A 86 -1.18 7.68 -3.66
C CYS A 86 0.20 7.04 -3.43
N LEU A 87 1.24 7.60 -4.07
CA LEU A 87 2.61 7.12 -3.97
C LEU A 87 3.45 8.01 -3.05
N GLU A 88 3.55 9.29 -3.40
CA GLU A 88 4.36 10.26 -2.66
C GLU A 88 3.74 11.66 -2.69
N PRO A 89 3.92 12.47 -1.64
CA PRO A 89 3.45 13.85 -1.61
C PRO A 89 4.33 14.75 -2.46
N LEU A 90 3.70 15.73 -3.13
CA LEU A 90 4.39 16.75 -3.94
C LEU A 90 4.24 18.14 -3.35
N ASP A 91 3.05 18.46 -2.83
CA ASP A 91 2.77 19.75 -2.20
C ASP A 91 1.75 19.60 -1.06
N PRO A 92 2.14 19.77 0.21
CA PRO A 92 3.53 19.82 0.69
C PRO A 92 4.31 18.52 0.40
N CYS A 93 5.62 18.60 0.11
CA CYS A 93 6.45 17.45 -0.25
C CYS A 93 6.87 16.57 0.94
N ASP A 94 6.69 17.04 2.16
CA ASP A 94 6.91 16.26 3.37
C ASP A 94 5.68 15.44 3.74
N TYR A 95 5.84 14.16 4.07
CA TYR A 95 4.73 13.27 4.41
C TYR A 95 3.93 13.74 5.62
N LEU A 96 4.61 14.15 6.70
CA LEU A 96 3.93 14.58 7.92
C LEU A 96 3.12 15.86 7.66
N MET A 97 3.74 16.82 6.97
CA MET A 97 3.07 18.07 6.60
C MET A 97 1.87 17.79 5.69
N SER A 98 2.04 16.92 4.69
CA SER A 98 0.96 16.59 3.76
C SER A 98 -0.20 15.88 4.46
N PHE A 99 0.06 14.96 5.39
CA PHE A 99 -0.98 14.29 6.17
C PHE A 99 -1.74 15.24 7.10
N GLN A 100 -1.08 16.26 7.64
CA GLN A 100 -1.68 17.27 8.51
C GLN A 100 -2.34 18.42 7.76
N THR A 101 -2.16 18.49 6.43
CA THR A 101 -2.77 19.53 5.62
C THR A 101 -4.29 19.50 5.72
N THR A 102 -4.90 20.69 5.75
CA THR A 102 -6.34 20.91 5.69
C THR A 102 -6.70 21.68 4.43
N GLY A 103 -7.77 21.29 3.74
CA GLY A 103 -8.28 21.97 2.54
C GLY A 103 -7.67 21.53 1.20
N GLY A 104 -6.42 21.08 1.12
CA GLY A 104 -5.87 20.56 -0.13
C GLY A 104 -4.40 20.18 -0.10
N CYS A 105 -4.02 19.23 -1.00
CA CYS A 105 -2.65 18.78 -1.20
C CYS A 105 -2.47 18.22 -2.62
N VAL A 106 -1.22 18.01 -3.03
CA VAL A 106 -0.90 17.40 -4.34
C VAL A 106 -0.04 16.17 -4.10
N TRP A 107 -0.41 15.07 -4.75
CA TRP A 107 0.29 13.80 -4.65
C TRP A 107 0.61 13.23 -6.03
N ARG A 108 1.74 12.54 -6.12
CA ARG A 108 2.03 11.64 -7.24
C ARG A 108 1.29 10.34 -7.03
N CYS A 109 0.53 9.90 -8.04
CA CYS A 109 -0.37 8.77 -7.94
C CYS A 109 -0.30 7.87 -9.18
N LEU A 110 -0.60 6.59 -9.00
CA LEU A 110 -1.04 5.72 -10.10
C LEU A 110 -2.56 5.87 -10.25
N VAL A 111 -3.03 5.79 -11.49
CA VAL A 111 -4.47 5.90 -11.79
C VAL A 111 -4.95 4.71 -12.59
N GLY A 112 -5.81 3.89 -11.96
CA GLY A 112 -6.51 2.79 -12.62
C GLY A 112 -7.71 3.30 -13.43
N ASN A 113 -7.95 2.66 -14.58
CA ASN A 113 -9.01 3.05 -15.53
C ASN A 113 -8.86 4.48 -16.08
N LEU A 114 -7.64 4.99 -16.20
CA LEU A 114 -7.32 6.34 -16.66
C LEU A 114 -8.03 6.72 -17.96
N ARG A 115 -8.22 5.78 -18.90
CA ARG A 115 -8.92 6.01 -20.18
C ARG A 115 -10.35 6.52 -20.00
N LYS A 116 -10.97 6.23 -18.84
CA LYS A 116 -12.33 6.68 -18.48
C LYS A 116 -12.33 8.03 -17.75
N TRP A 117 -11.14 8.53 -17.37
CA TRP A 117 -10.96 9.83 -16.73
C TRP A 117 -10.08 10.75 -17.57
N LYS A 118 -10.62 11.26 -18.66
CA LYS A 118 -9.87 12.14 -19.58
C LYS A 118 -9.64 13.52 -18.98
N ASN A 119 -10.66 14.08 -18.36
CA ASN A 119 -10.68 15.41 -17.75
C ASN A 119 -11.83 15.52 -16.75
N GLY A 120 -11.86 16.65 -16.05
CA GLY A 120 -12.87 16.94 -15.05
C GLY A 120 -12.49 16.50 -13.65
N ARG A 121 -13.25 16.99 -12.71
CA ARG A 121 -13.12 16.75 -11.27
C ARG A 121 -13.86 15.49 -10.87
N LEU A 122 -13.23 14.64 -10.09
CA LEU A 122 -13.88 13.54 -9.40
C LEU A 122 -14.29 13.99 -8.00
N SER A 123 -15.42 13.50 -7.52
CA SER A 123 -15.94 13.85 -6.19
C SER A 123 -16.52 12.61 -5.52
N ARG A 124 -16.35 12.54 -4.22
CA ARG A 124 -16.97 11.51 -3.36
C ARG A 124 -17.25 12.10 -1.99
N THR A 125 -18.47 11.92 -1.49
CA THR A 125 -18.90 12.41 -0.18
C THR A 125 -19.06 11.26 0.80
N LEU A 126 -18.48 11.40 1.99
CA LEU A 126 -18.62 10.47 3.12
C LEU A 126 -18.72 11.24 4.45
N SER A 127 -19.15 10.54 5.50
CA SER A 127 -19.03 11.05 6.86
C SER A 127 -17.63 10.75 7.41
N VAL A 128 -16.92 11.79 7.82
CA VAL A 128 -15.59 11.73 8.43
C VAL A 128 -15.67 12.40 9.79
N GLU A 129 -15.35 11.68 10.86
CA GLU A 129 -15.43 12.20 12.24
C GLU A 129 -16.80 12.83 12.58
N GLY A 130 -17.89 12.23 12.06
CA GLY A 130 -19.26 12.70 12.24
C GLY A 130 -19.65 13.93 11.42
N ARG A 131 -18.84 14.37 10.48
CA ARG A 131 -19.09 15.49 9.55
C ARG A 131 -19.20 14.97 8.12
N GLU A 132 -20.15 15.51 7.35
CA GLU A 132 -20.18 15.24 5.92
C GLU A 132 -19.03 16.00 5.22
N VAL A 133 -18.21 15.28 4.46
CA VAL A 133 -17.06 15.83 3.74
C VAL A 133 -17.06 15.34 2.30
N THR A 134 -16.90 16.26 1.37
CA THR A 134 -16.72 15.93 -0.05
C THR A 134 -15.25 16.05 -0.42
N LEU A 135 -14.63 14.90 -0.71
CA LEU A 135 -13.27 14.83 -1.25
C LEU A 135 -13.33 14.95 -2.78
N HIS A 136 -12.50 15.82 -3.29
CA HIS A 136 -12.32 16.06 -4.72
C HIS A 136 -10.93 15.62 -5.18
N ALA A 137 -10.83 15.14 -6.41
CA ALA A 137 -9.58 14.82 -7.07
C ALA A 137 -9.57 15.42 -8.47
N GLU A 138 -8.51 16.14 -8.80
CA GLU A 138 -8.27 16.77 -10.10
C GLU A 138 -6.88 16.41 -10.60
N ARG A 139 -6.80 15.96 -11.85
CA ARG A 139 -5.53 15.65 -12.49
C ARG A 139 -4.86 16.95 -12.94
N GLN A 140 -3.58 17.12 -12.55
CA GLN A 140 -2.75 18.19 -13.06
C GLN A 140 -2.15 17.79 -14.42
N ASP A 141 -1.84 18.77 -15.29
CA ASP A 141 -1.46 18.50 -16.67
C ASP A 141 -0.02 17.99 -16.87
N HIS A 142 0.77 17.83 -15.80
CA HIS A 142 2.11 17.28 -15.87
C HIS A 142 2.06 15.74 -15.78
N THR A 143 2.29 15.09 -16.91
CA THR A 143 2.24 13.63 -17.02
C THR A 143 3.58 13.07 -17.45
N ASP A 144 4.27 12.42 -16.54
CA ASP A 144 5.12 11.29 -16.91
C ASP A 144 4.21 10.10 -17.26
N SER A 145 4.66 9.24 -18.14
CA SER A 145 3.81 8.23 -18.80
C SER A 145 3.12 7.23 -17.85
N GLU A 146 3.61 7.02 -16.65
CA GLU A 146 3.10 6.00 -15.71
C GLU A 146 2.44 6.57 -14.47
N THR A 147 2.89 7.73 -13.98
CA THR A 147 2.35 8.36 -12.78
C THR A 147 1.69 9.71 -13.12
N HIS A 148 0.78 10.15 -12.27
CA HIS A 148 0.01 11.37 -12.45
C HIS A 148 0.03 12.23 -11.20
N GLU A 149 0.12 13.54 -11.38
CA GLU A 149 -0.04 14.49 -10.29
C GLU A 149 -1.53 14.74 -10.07
N ILE A 150 -1.97 14.45 -8.84
CA ILE A 150 -3.37 14.60 -8.45
C ILE A 150 -3.46 15.64 -7.34
N ARG A 151 -4.24 16.70 -7.60
CA ARG A 151 -4.64 17.65 -6.58
C ARG A 151 -5.87 17.12 -5.87
N PHE A 152 -5.75 16.91 -4.56
CA PHE A 152 -6.87 16.66 -3.67
C PHE A 152 -7.32 17.96 -3.02
N SER A 153 -8.64 18.12 -2.87
CA SER A 153 -9.23 19.22 -2.11
C SER A 153 -10.53 18.76 -1.46
N TRP A 154 -10.94 19.41 -0.38
CA TRP A 154 -12.16 19.08 0.35
C TRP A 154 -12.77 20.31 1.00
N ASP A 155 -14.04 20.22 1.35
CA ASP A 155 -14.89 21.35 1.78
C ASP A 155 -14.90 21.57 3.32
N ASN A 156 -14.01 20.94 4.08
CA ASN A 156 -13.98 21.06 5.53
C ASN A 156 -12.55 21.25 6.06
N GLU A 157 -12.23 22.49 6.45
CA GLU A 157 -10.90 22.86 6.96
C GLU A 157 -10.54 22.25 8.33
N GLY A 158 -11.50 21.65 9.03
CA GLY A 158 -11.26 20.95 10.29
C GLY A 158 -10.82 19.49 10.13
N ILE A 159 -10.76 18.98 8.91
CA ILE A 159 -10.42 17.60 8.59
C ILE A 159 -9.06 17.56 7.89
N THR A 160 -8.16 16.70 8.36
CA THR A 160 -6.83 16.50 7.78
C THR A 160 -6.86 15.51 6.62
N PHE A 161 -5.84 15.54 5.75
CA PHE A 161 -5.72 14.55 4.68
C PHE A 161 -5.55 13.12 5.25
N ALA A 162 -4.89 12.95 6.39
CA ALA A 162 -4.79 11.67 7.08
C ALA A 162 -6.17 11.09 7.43
N SER A 163 -7.05 11.91 8.04
CA SER A 163 -8.43 11.49 8.37
C SER A 163 -9.23 11.13 7.12
N LEU A 164 -9.00 11.85 6.01
CA LEU A 164 -9.62 11.51 4.71
C LEU A 164 -9.13 10.17 4.17
N LEU A 165 -7.82 9.89 4.21
CA LEU A 165 -7.29 8.60 3.78
C LEU A 165 -7.83 7.45 4.63
N GLU A 166 -8.01 7.66 5.93
CA GLU A 166 -8.61 6.63 6.81
C GLU A 166 -10.09 6.36 6.50
N ALA A 167 -10.85 7.39 6.08
CA ALA A 167 -12.27 7.26 5.81
C ALA A 167 -12.59 6.83 4.36
N PHE A 168 -11.89 7.41 3.39
CA PHE A 168 -12.13 7.21 1.97
C PHE A 168 -11.28 6.11 1.36
N GLY A 169 -10.12 5.84 1.95
CA GLY A 169 -9.13 4.95 1.40
C GLY A 169 -9.34 3.49 1.76
N GLU A 170 -8.74 2.64 0.98
CA GLU A 170 -8.64 1.22 1.22
C GLU A 170 -7.17 0.82 1.38
N LEU A 171 -6.93 -0.16 2.25
CA LEU A 171 -5.59 -0.72 2.40
C LEU A 171 -5.22 -1.49 1.14
N PRO A 172 -4.08 -1.21 0.51
CA PRO A 172 -3.62 -1.95 -0.66
C PRO A 172 -3.17 -3.36 -0.24
N ILE A 173 -4.02 -4.35 -0.45
CA ILE A 173 -3.60 -5.76 -0.32
C ILE A 173 -2.96 -6.26 -1.61
N PRO A 174 -2.07 -7.28 -1.56
CA PRO A 174 -1.43 -7.82 -2.76
C PRO A 174 -2.43 -8.31 -3.80
N PRO A 175 -2.28 -7.95 -5.08
CA PRO A 175 -3.26 -8.27 -6.13
C PRO A 175 -3.39 -9.78 -6.39
N TYR A 176 -2.35 -10.59 -6.12
CA TYR A 176 -2.40 -12.04 -6.27
C TYR A 176 -3.35 -12.74 -5.29
N LEU A 177 -3.81 -12.05 -4.23
CA LEU A 177 -4.84 -12.58 -3.33
C LEU A 177 -6.18 -12.70 -4.04
N ASN A 178 -6.43 -11.90 -5.08
CA ASN A 178 -7.60 -11.94 -5.94
C ASN A 178 -8.93 -11.92 -5.14
N ARG A 179 -8.99 -11.07 -4.12
CA ARG A 179 -10.16 -10.79 -3.29
C ARG A 179 -10.27 -9.31 -2.94
N ALA A 180 -11.44 -8.87 -2.50
CA ALA A 180 -11.62 -7.53 -1.96
C ALA A 180 -10.94 -7.38 -0.59
N THR A 181 -10.58 -6.15 -0.24
CA THR A 181 -10.06 -5.78 1.09
C THR A 181 -11.19 -5.86 2.12
N GLU A 182 -10.90 -6.39 3.30
CA GLU A 182 -11.80 -6.49 4.44
C GLU A 182 -11.30 -5.63 5.62
N GLU A 183 -12.15 -5.34 6.59
CA GLU A 183 -11.79 -4.53 7.75
C GLU A 183 -10.64 -5.14 8.57
N SER A 184 -10.63 -6.47 8.69
CA SER A 184 -9.56 -7.23 9.35
C SER A 184 -8.18 -7.06 8.69
N ASP A 185 -8.13 -6.72 7.40
CA ASP A 185 -6.88 -6.50 6.68
C ASP A 185 -6.14 -5.26 7.19
N LYS A 186 -6.85 -4.28 7.76
CA LYS A 186 -6.25 -3.08 8.34
C LYS A 186 -5.28 -3.39 9.47
N GLU A 187 -5.48 -4.48 10.18
CA GLU A 187 -4.56 -4.97 11.21
C GLU A 187 -3.53 -5.94 10.64
N THR A 188 -3.96 -6.84 9.78
CA THR A 188 -3.15 -7.97 9.33
C THR A 188 -2.12 -7.63 8.28
N TYR A 189 -2.34 -6.59 7.47
CA TYR A 189 -1.41 -6.12 6.43
C TYR A 189 -0.63 -4.85 6.82
N GLN A 190 -0.41 -4.61 8.11
CA GLN A 190 0.33 -3.44 8.59
C GLN A 190 1.85 -3.54 8.43
N THR A 191 2.41 -4.73 8.32
CA THR A 191 3.85 -4.94 8.19
C THR A 191 4.27 -5.30 6.77
N CYS A 192 3.45 -4.98 5.80
CA CYS A 192 3.74 -5.30 4.42
C CYS A 192 5.00 -4.59 3.94
N LEU A 193 5.76 -5.28 3.11
CA LEU A 193 6.82 -4.71 2.30
C LEU A 193 6.22 -3.58 1.45
N LEU A 194 6.33 -2.36 1.94
CA LEU A 194 5.98 -1.19 1.16
C LEU A 194 7.11 -0.94 0.18
N TYR A 195 6.81 -0.95 -1.10
CA TYR A 195 7.72 -0.50 -2.15
C TYR A 195 8.19 0.96 -1.96
N THR A 196 7.55 1.69 -1.05
CA THR A 196 7.77 3.11 -0.81
C THR A 196 8.46 3.42 0.52
N SER A 197 8.79 2.43 1.35
CA SER A 197 9.68 2.67 2.49
C SER A 197 11.11 2.72 1.97
N PRO A 198 11.78 3.88 1.96
CA PRO A 198 13.19 3.93 1.63
C PRO A 198 13.95 3.02 2.58
N SER A 199 14.55 1.98 2.03
CA SER A 199 15.49 1.15 2.79
C SER A 199 16.75 1.97 3.02
N PRO A 200 17.45 1.82 4.16
CA PRO A 200 18.80 2.38 4.33
C PRO A 200 19.79 1.98 3.23
N ARG A 201 19.43 1.02 2.37
CA ARG A 201 20.20 0.61 1.19
C ARG A 201 19.93 1.46 -0.05
N ASP A 202 18.86 2.25 -0.02
CA ASP A 202 18.43 3.12 -1.13
C ASP A 202 18.88 4.58 -0.91
N ALA A 203 19.67 4.83 0.15
CA ALA A 203 20.25 6.11 0.52
C ALA A 203 21.71 6.24 0.03
#